data_c5df0b6432f3a1310c37de54fa8eed30
#
_entry.id   c5df0b6432f3a1310c37de54fa8eed30
#
_cell.length_a   1.000
_cell.length_b   1.000
_cell.length_c   1.000
_cell.angle_alpha   90.00
_cell.angle_beta   90.00
_cell.angle_gamma   90.00
#
_symmetry.space_group_name_H-M   'P 1'
#
loop_
_entity.id
_entity.type
_entity.pdbx_description
1 polymer ?
#
loop_
_entity_poly.entity_id
_entity_poly.type
_entity_poly.pdbx_seq_one_letter_code
_entity_poly.pdbx_strand_id
1 'polypeptide(L)'
;MATARVVIVGAGPAGIRCAETLVSAGITPILIDENRRDGGQIYRRQPEGFTRDYTTLYGSEAAKAQDLHQSFDRLRGAIDYRPDTLVWNLTPGQLCCVSQGRHSTVDYDALILCTGATDRLMPIEGWQLAGTYSLGGSQIALKNQAVSIGHNVVFMGSGPLLYLVASQYVKAGATVAAVLDTSPMSLRIKALPKLLARPGLLFTGIKLLAQLYRAKVAVHLGIKPLQVLGDAASGVSGVRFSTANGRTLTVEADAVALGYHLRPETQLGDLAGCKMAFDEPSSQWWLAVDDAGRTSVNGVYAAGDGSKIRGADAAEHAGRLVALTLLEDLKQPFDTGLRDAQRQALDVMDQFRLGLAQAFPWPSEQAKALPDSAIVCRCEMISAGDLRRTVSEKGACEVNRAKAFSRVGMGRCQGRYCSQAGAEVIAAAAGVQVREVGRQRGQAPVKPLSMLTEEVAP
;
A
#
# COMPACT_ATOMS: atom_id res chain seq x y z
N MET A 1 39.39 -0.50 -6.53
CA MET A 1 38.33 0.47 -6.22
C MET A 1 37.49 -0.14 -5.12
N ALA A 2 37.14 0.59 -4.05
CA ALA A 2 36.20 0.08 -3.05
C ALA A 2 34.88 -0.23 -3.74
N THR A 3 34.33 -1.40 -3.49
CA THR A 3 32.99 -1.78 -4.00
C THR A 3 31.93 -0.87 -3.37
N ALA A 4 31.10 -0.21 -4.19
CA ALA A 4 30.05 0.66 -3.71
C ALA A 4 29.12 -0.12 -2.75
N ARG A 5 28.82 0.47 -1.59
CA ARG A 5 27.91 -0.09 -0.60
C ARG A 5 26.47 0.16 -1.03
N VAL A 6 25.82 -0.86 -1.55
CA VAL A 6 24.45 -0.80 -2.05
C VAL A 6 23.49 -1.32 -1.00
N VAL A 7 22.50 -0.50 -0.62
CA VAL A 7 21.46 -0.88 0.35
C VAL A 7 20.10 -0.89 -0.34
N ILE A 8 19.35 -1.97 -0.16
CA ILE A 8 17.98 -2.14 -0.62
C ILE A 8 17.07 -2.19 0.62
N VAL A 9 16.02 -1.37 0.66
CA VAL A 9 15.02 -1.38 1.73
C VAL A 9 13.72 -1.98 1.23
N GLY A 10 13.38 -3.17 1.74
CA GLY A 10 12.21 -3.97 1.40
C GLY A 10 12.54 -5.24 0.63
N ALA A 11 12.26 -6.41 1.22
CA ALA A 11 12.42 -7.74 0.63
C ALA A 11 11.11 -8.26 -0.01
N GLY A 12 10.35 -7.37 -0.66
CA GLY A 12 9.24 -7.70 -1.53
C GLY A 12 9.69 -8.04 -2.96
N PRO A 13 8.74 -8.22 -3.91
CA PRO A 13 9.07 -8.58 -5.29
C PRO A 13 10.11 -7.65 -5.94
N ALA A 14 10.00 -6.33 -5.74
CA ALA A 14 10.97 -5.38 -6.30
C ALA A 14 12.37 -5.56 -5.71
N GLY A 15 12.47 -5.64 -4.37
CA GLY A 15 13.77 -5.74 -3.69
C GLY A 15 14.48 -7.07 -3.97
N ILE A 16 13.75 -8.18 -4.03
CA ILE A 16 14.32 -9.49 -4.35
C ILE A 16 14.87 -9.50 -5.78
N ARG A 17 14.11 -9.01 -6.78
CA ARG A 17 14.58 -8.96 -8.17
C ARG A 17 15.71 -7.95 -8.38
N CYS A 18 15.70 -6.87 -7.61
CA CYS A 18 16.81 -5.93 -7.58
C CYS A 18 18.08 -6.61 -7.05
N ALA A 19 18.00 -7.28 -5.90
CA ALA A 19 19.12 -8.03 -5.31
C ALA A 19 19.63 -9.14 -6.25
N GLU A 20 18.73 -9.91 -6.87
CA GLU A 20 19.06 -10.95 -7.85
C GLU A 20 19.89 -10.39 -9.01
N THR A 21 19.49 -9.26 -9.58
CA THR A 21 20.17 -8.61 -10.69
C THR A 21 21.54 -8.07 -10.26
N LEU A 22 21.67 -7.47 -9.07
CA LEU A 22 22.94 -6.97 -8.55
C LEU A 22 23.92 -8.10 -8.24
N VAL A 23 23.45 -9.19 -7.63
CA VAL A 23 24.27 -10.35 -7.33
C VAL A 23 24.80 -11.00 -8.61
N SER A 24 23.98 -11.11 -9.65
CA SER A 24 24.45 -11.63 -10.95
C SER A 24 25.51 -10.74 -11.63
N ALA A 25 25.61 -9.46 -11.25
CA ALA A 25 26.64 -8.54 -11.67
C ALA A 25 27.86 -8.46 -10.69
N GLY A 26 27.91 -9.35 -9.68
CA GLY A 26 29.02 -9.41 -8.72
C GLY A 26 28.94 -8.40 -7.57
N ILE A 27 27.80 -7.72 -7.36
CA ILE A 27 27.59 -6.82 -6.24
C ILE A 27 26.86 -7.57 -5.12
N THR A 28 27.37 -7.51 -3.90
CA THR A 28 26.73 -8.02 -2.70
C THR A 28 25.93 -6.89 -2.00
N PRO A 29 24.61 -6.78 -2.20
CA PRO A 29 23.82 -5.74 -1.56
C PRO A 29 23.49 -6.09 -0.12
N ILE A 30 23.25 -5.05 0.71
CA ILE A 30 22.58 -5.17 2.00
C ILE A 30 21.07 -5.08 1.74
N LEU A 31 20.31 -6.11 2.09
CA LEU A 31 18.84 -6.13 1.95
C LEU A 31 18.18 -6.09 3.33
N ILE A 32 17.47 -4.99 3.62
CA ILE A 32 16.82 -4.75 4.90
C ILE A 32 15.31 -4.90 4.75
N ASP A 33 14.66 -5.64 5.66
CA ASP A 33 13.20 -5.70 5.73
C ASP A 33 12.70 -5.65 7.17
N GLU A 34 11.60 -4.91 7.40
CA GLU A 34 10.95 -4.84 8.71
C GLU A 34 10.24 -6.13 9.11
N ASN A 35 9.93 -6.98 8.15
CA ASN A 35 9.32 -8.28 8.39
C ASN A 35 10.41 -9.32 8.61
N ARG A 36 10.04 -10.35 9.37
CA ARG A 36 10.91 -11.50 9.63
C ARG A 36 11.23 -12.30 8.37
N ARG A 37 10.36 -12.26 7.36
CA ARG A 37 10.46 -13.06 6.14
C ARG A 37 10.23 -12.23 4.91
N ASP A 38 10.83 -12.67 3.82
CA ASP A 38 10.71 -12.11 2.49
C ASP A 38 9.33 -12.30 1.84
N GLY A 39 9.18 -11.81 0.61
CA GLY A 39 7.97 -11.92 -0.21
C GLY A 39 7.05 -10.71 -0.13
N GLY A 40 7.31 -9.77 0.77
CA GLY A 40 6.54 -8.54 0.95
C GLY A 40 5.09 -8.80 1.38
N GLN A 41 4.16 -7.94 0.96
CA GLN A 41 2.75 -8.07 1.34
C GLN A 41 2.01 -9.12 0.50
N ILE A 42 2.31 -9.20 -0.78
CA ILE A 42 1.53 -10.04 -1.71
C ILE A 42 1.92 -11.52 -1.64
N TYR A 43 3.23 -11.81 -1.56
CA TYR A 43 3.77 -13.17 -1.47
C TYR A 43 4.36 -13.45 -0.09
N ARG A 44 3.69 -12.92 0.96
CA ARG A 44 4.10 -13.12 2.35
C ARG A 44 4.24 -14.60 2.67
N ARG A 45 5.42 -15.02 3.13
CA ARG A 45 5.66 -16.42 3.52
C ARG A 45 4.79 -16.83 4.71
N GLN A 46 4.37 -18.08 4.69
CA GLN A 46 3.60 -18.68 5.78
C GLN A 46 4.44 -18.80 7.06
N PRO A 47 3.79 -18.85 8.25
CA PRO A 47 4.48 -19.18 9.51
C PRO A 47 5.13 -20.56 9.46
N GLU A 48 6.23 -20.72 10.21
CA GLU A 48 6.83 -22.03 10.42
C GLU A 48 5.87 -22.96 11.12
N GLY A 49 5.53 -23.97 11.03
CA GLY A 49 4.59 -24.84 11.77
C GLY A 49 3.14 -24.75 11.32
N PHE A 50 2.81 -23.82 10.42
CA PHE A 50 1.50 -23.77 9.77
C PHE A 50 1.65 -23.53 8.28
N THR A 51 1.86 -24.63 7.53
CA THR A 51 2.05 -24.58 6.09
C THR A 51 0.79 -25.07 5.37
N ARG A 52 0.35 -24.29 4.40
CA ARG A 52 -0.68 -24.66 3.42
C ARG A 52 -0.05 -24.76 2.05
N ASP A 53 -0.65 -25.54 1.19
CA ASP A 53 -0.24 -25.60 -0.21
C ASP A 53 -0.26 -24.21 -0.87
N TYR A 54 0.71 -23.97 -1.76
CA TYR A 54 0.85 -22.68 -2.46
C TYR A 54 -0.41 -22.30 -3.25
N THR A 55 -1.07 -23.27 -3.87
CA THR A 55 -2.30 -23.03 -4.64
C THR A 55 -3.46 -22.63 -3.73
N THR A 56 -3.54 -23.19 -2.53
CA THR A 56 -4.53 -22.80 -1.52
C THR A 56 -4.30 -21.37 -1.04
N LEU A 57 -3.04 -21.01 -0.76
CA LEU A 57 -2.71 -19.72 -0.17
C LEU A 57 -2.69 -18.58 -1.18
N TYR A 58 -2.06 -18.79 -2.34
CA TYR A 58 -1.83 -17.74 -3.34
C TYR A 58 -2.74 -17.88 -4.57
N GLY A 59 -3.49 -18.97 -4.70
CA GLY A 59 -4.42 -19.20 -5.81
C GLY A 59 -3.71 -19.19 -7.17
N SER A 60 -4.17 -18.34 -8.10
CA SER A 60 -3.57 -18.20 -9.44
C SER A 60 -2.13 -17.65 -9.43
N GLU A 61 -1.69 -17.05 -8.34
CA GLU A 61 -0.34 -16.48 -8.20
C GLU A 61 0.65 -17.45 -7.54
N ALA A 62 0.24 -18.71 -7.28
CA ALA A 62 1.04 -19.72 -6.59
C ALA A 62 2.42 -19.94 -7.21
N ALA A 63 2.48 -20.07 -8.55
CA ALA A 63 3.74 -20.28 -9.27
C ALA A 63 4.68 -19.08 -9.13
N LYS A 64 4.16 -17.85 -9.18
CA LYS A 64 4.94 -16.64 -9.01
C LYS A 64 5.48 -16.50 -7.58
N ALA A 65 4.63 -16.79 -6.59
CA ALA A 65 5.04 -16.78 -5.19
C ALA A 65 6.16 -17.79 -4.93
N GLN A 66 6.02 -19.00 -5.50
CA GLN A 66 7.02 -20.05 -5.37
C GLN A 66 8.34 -19.67 -6.04
N ASP A 67 8.29 -19.12 -7.26
CA ASP A 67 9.48 -18.66 -7.99
C ASP A 67 10.22 -17.55 -7.23
N LEU A 68 9.47 -16.56 -6.72
CA LEU A 68 10.07 -15.47 -5.93
C LEU A 68 10.75 -16.00 -4.65
N HIS A 69 10.09 -16.90 -3.93
CA HIS A 69 10.65 -17.50 -2.72
C HIS A 69 11.90 -18.33 -3.02
N GLN A 70 11.87 -19.14 -4.08
CA GLN A 70 13.05 -19.92 -4.50
C GLN A 70 14.20 -19.02 -4.95
N SER A 71 13.90 -17.92 -5.66
CA SER A 71 14.93 -16.93 -6.01
C SER A 71 15.57 -16.33 -4.77
N PHE A 72 14.78 -15.93 -3.78
CA PHE A 72 15.31 -15.42 -2.51
C PHE A 72 16.15 -16.47 -1.77
N ASP A 73 15.70 -17.72 -1.70
CA ASP A 73 16.44 -18.80 -1.02
C ASP A 73 17.81 -19.04 -1.66
N ARG A 74 17.92 -18.93 -2.99
CA ARG A 74 19.22 -19.00 -3.71
C ARG A 74 20.13 -17.79 -3.42
N LEU A 75 19.52 -16.60 -3.22
CA LEU A 75 20.27 -15.37 -2.97
C LEU A 75 20.81 -15.25 -1.55
N ARG A 76 20.23 -15.98 -0.59
CA ARG A 76 20.45 -15.78 0.85
C ARG A 76 21.92 -15.83 1.28
N GLY A 77 22.74 -16.63 0.61
CA GLY A 77 24.19 -16.72 0.87
C GLY A 77 25.04 -15.68 0.15
N ALA A 78 24.46 -14.92 -0.78
CA ALA A 78 25.14 -13.93 -1.61
C ALA A 78 24.81 -12.47 -1.28
N ILE A 79 23.98 -12.24 -0.25
CA ILE A 79 23.54 -10.92 0.21
C ILE A 79 23.71 -10.79 1.72
N ASP A 80 23.84 -9.55 2.23
CA ASP A 80 23.69 -9.25 3.66
C ASP A 80 22.21 -9.01 3.95
N TYR A 81 21.48 -10.08 4.33
CA TYR A 81 20.06 -9.99 4.62
C TYR A 81 19.80 -9.67 6.09
N ARG A 82 19.08 -8.57 6.33
CA ARG A 82 18.71 -8.06 7.66
C ARG A 82 17.18 -8.05 7.85
N PRO A 83 16.56 -9.19 8.21
CA PRO A 83 15.15 -9.24 8.58
C PRO A 83 14.89 -8.58 9.94
N ASP A 84 13.61 -8.44 10.32
CA ASP A 84 13.15 -7.84 11.58
C ASP A 84 13.85 -6.50 11.87
N THR A 85 14.21 -5.75 10.80
CA THR A 85 14.98 -4.52 10.90
C THR A 85 14.20 -3.35 10.31
N LEU A 86 13.72 -2.47 11.17
CA LEU A 86 13.01 -1.25 10.77
C LEU A 86 14.01 -0.14 10.47
N VAL A 87 13.99 0.38 9.24
CA VAL A 87 14.59 1.68 8.91
C VAL A 87 13.62 2.76 9.35
N TRP A 88 13.94 3.49 10.41
CA TRP A 88 13.05 4.49 11.01
C TRP A 88 13.42 5.93 10.68
N ASN A 89 14.67 6.17 10.27
CA ASN A 89 15.18 7.45 9.83
C ASN A 89 16.30 7.25 8.82
N LEU A 90 16.61 8.30 8.08
CA LEU A 90 17.80 8.34 7.23
C LEU A 90 18.33 9.77 7.11
N THR A 91 19.62 9.87 6.91
CA THR A 91 20.36 11.09 6.59
C THR A 91 21.18 10.81 5.31
N PRO A 92 21.74 11.84 4.66
CA PRO A 92 22.58 11.61 3.50
C PRO A 92 23.71 10.60 3.78
N GLY A 93 23.73 9.50 3.03
CA GLY A 93 24.73 8.44 3.15
C GLY A 93 24.53 7.45 4.32
N GLN A 94 23.51 7.61 5.18
CA GLN A 94 23.34 6.74 6.35
C GLN A 94 21.86 6.46 6.66
N LEU A 95 21.54 5.20 6.96
CA LEU A 95 20.23 4.75 7.48
C LEU A 95 20.32 4.55 9.00
N CYS A 96 19.26 4.93 9.72
CA CYS A 96 19.06 4.60 11.12
C CYS A 96 18.09 3.41 11.23
N CYS A 97 18.54 2.34 11.83
CA CYS A 97 17.83 1.07 11.93
C CYS A 97 17.54 0.72 13.40
N VAL A 98 16.50 -0.09 13.59
CA VAL A 98 16.26 -0.76 14.87
C VAL A 98 15.83 -2.21 14.60
N SER A 99 16.46 -3.15 15.29
CA SER A 99 16.12 -4.57 15.26
C SER A 99 16.18 -5.10 16.69
N GLN A 100 15.11 -5.80 17.12
CA GLN A 100 15.00 -6.38 18.47
C GLN A 100 15.33 -5.37 19.61
N GLY A 101 14.89 -4.12 19.46
CA GLY A 101 15.16 -3.05 20.42
C GLY A 101 16.56 -2.43 20.33
N ARG A 102 17.46 -2.94 19.49
CA ARG A 102 18.82 -2.41 19.33
C ARG A 102 18.90 -1.45 18.16
N HIS A 103 19.43 -0.26 18.42
CA HIS A 103 19.69 0.76 17.40
C HIS A 103 21.01 0.49 16.70
N SER A 104 21.04 0.72 15.39
CA SER A 104 22.24 0.63 14.56
C SER A 104 22.16 1.60 13.38
N THR A 105 23.30 1.86 12.77
CA THR A 105 23.37 2.63 11.52
C THR A 105 23.92 1.78 10.39
N VAL A 106 23.53 2.10 9.17
CA VAL A 106 24.01 1.47 7.94
C VAL A 106 24.37 2.55 6.95
N ASP A 107 25.65 2.67 6.63
CA ASP A 107 26.07 3.62 5.61
C ASP A 107 25.82 3.06 4.21
N TYR A 108 25.56 3.94 3.25
CA TYR A 108 25.34 3.58 1.85
C TYR A 108 25.97 4.58 0.89
N ASP A 109 26.44 4.07 -0.26
CA ASP A 109 26.80 4.85 -1.44
C ASP A 109 25.63 4.92 -2.43
N ALA A 110 24.80 3.87 -2.46
CA ALA A 110 23.56 3.80 -3.21
C ALA A 110 22.44 3.19 -2.37
N LEU A 111 21.26 3.84 -2.39
CA LEU A 111 20.05 3.42 -1.67
C LEU A 111 18.92 3.14 -2.65
N ILE A 112 18.32 1.96 -2.56
CA ILE A 112 17.18 1.55 -3.37
C ILE A 112 15.96 1.35 -2.46
N LEU A 113 14.95 2.21 -2.61
CA LEU A 113 13.71 2.17 -1.85
C LEU A 113 12.70 1.24 -2.53
N CYS A 114 12.53 0.03 -1.97
CA CYS A 114 11.53 -0.97 -2.38
C CYS A 114 10.44 -1.12 -1.30
N THR A 115 10.01 -0.02 -0.71
CA THR A 115 9.15 0.07 0.47
C THR A 115 7.71 -0.40 0.25
N GLY A 116 7.31 -0.64 -1.00
CA GLY A 116 6.00 -1.17 -1.36
C GLY A 116 4.85 -0.19 -1.09
N ALA A 117 3.69 -0.74 -0.75
CA ALA A 117 2.46 0.03 -0.59
C ALA A 117 1.69 -0.37 0.66
N THR A 118 0.83 0.53 1.12
CA THR A 118 -0.12 0.32 2.21
C THR A 118 -1.55 0.53 1.73
N ASP A 119 -2.53 0.12 2.55
CA ASP A 119 -3.94 0.35 2.25
C ASP A 119 -4.26 1.84 2.18
N ARG A 120 -5.09 2.20 1.22
CA ARG A 120 -5.69 3.51 1.10
C ARG A 120 -7.12 3.45 1.62
N LEU A 121 -7.42 4.27 2.62
CA LEU A 121 -8.71 4.23 3.30
C LEU A 121 -9.49 5.55 3.11
N MET A 122 -10.80 5.43 2.98
CA MET A 122 -11.76 6.51 3.08
C MET A 122 -12.58 6.29 4.35
N PRO A 123 -12.53 7.20 5.33
CA PRO A 123 -13.35 7.14 6.53
C PRO A 123 -14.86 7.18 6.20
N ILE A 124 -15.62 6.53 7.05
CA ILE A 124 -17.06 6.67 7.16
C ILE A 124 -17.45 6.73 8.63
N GLU A 125 -18.64 7.16 8.95
CA GLU A 125 -19.09 7.18 10.34
C GLU A 125 -19.04 5.77 10.94
N GLY A 126 -18.51 5.62 12.16
CA GLY A 126 -18.38 4.34 12.86
C GLY A 126 -17.18 3.47 12.47
N TRP A 127 -16.37 3.85 11.46
CA TRP A 127 -15.23 3.01 11.03
C TRP A 127 -14.12 2.82 12.07
N GLN A 128 -14.13 3.61 13.14
CA GLN A 128 -13.22 3.50 14.28
C GLN A 128 -13.57 2.35 15.24
N LEU A 129 -14.76 1.75 15.12
CA LEU A 129 -15.22 0.66 15.99
C LEU A 129 -14.31 -0.59 15.87
N ALA A 130 -14.19 -1.33 16.96
CA ALA A 130 -13.55 -2.64 16.98
C ALA A 130 -14.26 -3.57 15.97
N GLY A 131 -13.50 -4.39 15.23
CA GLY A 131 -14.06 -5.18 14.12
C GLY A 131 -13.90 -4.51 12.75
N THR A 132 -13.42 -3.25 12.68
CA THR A 132 -13.10 -2.59 11.40
C THR A 132 -11.61 -2.71 11.09
N TYR A 133 -11.31 -3.32 9.97
CA TYR A 133 -9.95 -3.58 9.45
C TYR A 133 -9.74 -2.93 8.08
N SER A 134 -8.49 -2.80 7.67
CA SER A 134 -8.16 -2.53 6.26
C SER A 134 -8.21 -3.83 5.44
N LEU A 135 -8.36 -3.74 4.10
CA LEU A 135 -8.30 -4.90 3.20
C LEU A 135 -6.98 -5.66 3.33
N GLY A 136 -5.85 -4.96 3.34
CA GLY A 136 -4.54 -5.58 3.53
C GLY A 136 -4.40 -6.18 4.93
N GLY A 137 -4.94 -5.53 5.97
CA GLY A 137 -5.00 -6.08 7.32
C GLY A 137 -5.77 -7.38 7.39
N SER A 138 -6.94 -7.47 6.73
CA SER A 138 -7.73 -8.70 6.64
C SER A 138 -7.01 -9.80 5.84
N GLN A 139 -6.26 -9.42 4.80
CA GLN A 139 -5.44 -10.37 4.04
C GLN A 139 -4.26 -10.91 4.86
N ILE A 140 -3.62 -10.07 5.68
CA ILE A 140 -2.55 -10.48 6.60
C ILE A 140 -3.10 -11.47 7.63
N ALA A 141 -4.24 -11.19 8.24
CA ALA A 141 -4.90 -12.10 9.18
C ALA A 141 -5.11 -13.48 8.53
N LEU A 142 -5.63 -13.52 7.30
CA LEU A 142 -5.89 -14.76 6.60
C LEU A 142 -4.61 -15.50 6.17
N LYS A 143 -3.64 -14.81 5.57
CA LYS A 143 -2.45 -15.45 4.98
C LYS A 143 -1.36 -15.74 6.01
N ASN A 144 -1.10 -14.80 6.92
CA ASN A 144 0.01 -14.89 7.86
C ASN A 144 -0.38 -15.50 9.21
N GLN A 145 -1.62 -15.27 9.65
CA GLN A 145 -2.10 -15.72 10.95
C GLN A 145 -3.11 -16.88 10.84
N ALA A 146 -3.57 -17.21 9.62
CA ALA A 146 -4.56 -18.24 9.32
C ALA A 146 -5.91 -18.05 10.06
N VAL A 147 -6.30 -16.80 10.30
CA VAL A 147 -7.54 -16.44 10.98
C VAL A 147 -8.41 -15.53 10.10
N SER A 148 -9.73 -15.63 10.25
CA SER A 148 -10.69 -14.64 9.75
C SER A 148 -10.76 -13.46 10.72
N ILE A 149 -11.02 -12.25 10.20
CA ILE A 149 -11.22 -11.05 11.04
C ILE A 149 -12.56 -11.03 11.76
N GLY A 150 -13.49 -11.93 11.42
CA GLY A 150 -14.81 -12.08 12.00
C GLY A 150 -15.48 -13.35 11.48
N HIS A 151 -16.66 -13.65 12.01
CA HIS A 151 -17.48 -14.76 11.55
C HIS A 151 -18.31 -14.40 10.32
N ASN A 152 -18.82 -13.15 10.25
CA ASN A 152 -19.65 -12.64 9.16
C ASN A 152 -19.09 -11.31 8.67
N VAL A 153 -18.29 -11.36 7.58
CA VAL A 153 -17.44 -10.23 7.16
C VAL A 153 -18.05 -9.49 5.97
N VAL A 154 -18.14 -8.17 6.08
CA VAL A 154 -18.41 -7.27 4.96
C VAL A 154 -17.11 -6.73 4.38
N PHE A 155 -16.93 -6.84 3.07
CA PHE A 155 -15.85 -6.21 2.32
C PHE A 155 -16.38 -4.95 1.63
N MET A 156 -15.81 -3.78 1.94
CA MET A 156 -16.30 -2.50 1.42
C MET A 156 -15.18 -1.60 0.92
N GLY A 157 -15.42 -0.94 -0.20
CA GLY A 157 -14.46 0.01 -0.77
C GLY A 157 -14.47 0.02 -2.29
N SER A 158 -13.31 -0.07 -2.92
CA SER A 158 -13.17 -0.07 -4.38
C SER A 158 -11.84 -0.68 -4.82
N GLY A 159 -11.83 -1.26 -6.00
CA GLY A 159 -10.62 -1.78 -6.63
C GLY A 159 -10.50 -3.30 -6.66
N PRO A 160 -9.52 -3.83 -7.42
CA PRO A 160 -9.38 -5.29 -7.61
C PRO A 160 -9.10 -6.06 -6.32
N LEU A 161 -8.39 -5.43 -5.36
CA LEU A 161 -8.05 -6.06 -4.07
C LEU A 161 -9.30 -6.41 -3.26
N LEU A 162 -10.37 -5.61 -3.37
CA LEU A 162 -11.65 -5.87 -2.72
C LEU A 162 -12.20 -7.26 -3.08
N TYR A 163 -12.25 -7.58 -4.36
CA TYR A 163 -12.73 -8.85 -4.89
C TYR A 163 -11.78 -10.00 -4.61
N LEU A 164 -10.48 -9.73 -4.70
CA LEU A 164 -9.45 -10.74 -4.44
C LEU A 164 -9.52 -11.23 -2.98
N VAL A 165 -9.56 -10.31 -2.01
CA VAL A 165 -9.56 -10.67 -0.60
C VAL A 165 -10.88 -11.33 -0.21
N ALA A 166 -12.03 -10.81 -0.67
CA ALA A 166 -13.34 -11.46 -0.45
C ALA A 166 -13.37 -12.88 -1.00
N SER A 167 -12.82 -13.11 -2.22
CA SER A 167 -12.72 -14.45 -2.80
C SER A 167 -11.79 -15.39 -2.03
N GLN A 168 -10.69 -14.86 -1.46
CA GLN A 168 -9.79 -15.62 -0.60
C GLN A 168 -10.47 -16.05 0.70
N TYR A 169 -11.30 -15.20 1.30
CA TYR A 169 -12.11 -15.52 2.48
C TYR A 169 -13.11 -16.63 2.19
N VAL A 170 -13.85 -16.52 1.07
CA VAL A 170 -14.77 -17.60 0.61
C VAL A 170 -14.03 -18.93 0.44
N LYS A 171 -12.85 -18.92 -0.21
CA LYS A 171 -12.03 -20.16 -0.38
C LYS A 171 -11.54 -20.73 0.93
N ALA A 172 -11.27 -19.90 1.92
CA ALA A 172 -10.84 -20.31 3.24
C ALA A 172 -12.01 -20.83 4.11
N GLY A 173 -13.25 -20.80 3.60
CA GLY A 173 -14.44 -21.26 4.33
C GLY A 173 -15.03 -20.21 5.28
N ALA A 174 -14.58 -18.96 5.21
CA ALA A 174 -15.14 -17.87 6.01
C ALA A 174 -16.44 -17.34 5.37
N THR A 175 -17.38 -16.89 6.21
CA THR A 175 -18.65 -16.28 5.74
C THR A 175 -18.38 -14.85 5.28
N VAL A 176 -18.70 -14.56 4.01
CA VAL A 176 -18.68 -13.22 3.44
C VAL A 176 -20.11 -12.73 3.30
N ALA A 177 -20.53 -11.79 4.16
CA ALA A 177 -21.89 -11.24 4.20
C ALA A 177 -22.23 -10.47 2.92
N ALA A 178 -21.31 -9.60 2.48
CA ALA A 178 -21.46 -8.83 1.24
C ALA A 178 -20.13 -8.26 0.75
N VAL A 179 -20.09 -7.93 -0.55
CA VAL A 179 -19.07 -7.09 -1.17
C VAL A 179 -19.75 -5.79 -1.62
N LEU A 180 -19.34 -4.67 -1.06
CA LEU A 180 -19.91 -3.34 -1.26
C LEU A 180 -18.90 -2.46 -2.00
N ASP A 181 -19.05 -2.33 -3.33
CA ASP A 181 -18.14 -1.54 -4.16
C ASP A 181 -18.75 -0.18 -4.49
N THR A 182 -18.01 0.89 -4.20
CA THR A 182 -18.41 2.26 -4.51
C THR A 182 -18.35 2.60 -6.00
N SER A 183 -17.65 1.80 -6.81
CA SER A 183 -17.48 2.04 -8.26
C SER A 183 -18.65 1.47 -9.06
N PRO A 184 -19.34 2.30 -9.88
CA PRO A 184 -20.42 1.83 -10.73
C PRO A 184 -19.87 1.05 -11.95
N MET A 185 -20.69 0.13 -12.48
CA MET A 185 -20.33 -0.67 -13.65
C MET A 185 -20.00 0.17 -14.88
N SER A 186 -20.66 1.32 -15.06
CA SER A 186 -20.44 2.23 -16.20
C SER A 186 -18.97 2.69 -16.32
N LEU A 187 -18.27 2.92 -15.22
CA LEU A 187 -16.86 3.30 -15.23
C LEU A 187 -15.96 2.15 -15.66
N ARG A 188 -16.30 0.92 -15.29
CA ARG A 188 -15.56 -0.28 -15.72
C ARG A 188 -15.67 -0.49 -17.22
N ILE A 189 -16.88 -0.28 -17.78
CA ILE A 189 -17.12 -0.36 -19.24
C ILE A 189 -16.30 0.73 -19.97
N LYS A 190 -16.31 1.96 -19.48
CA LYS A 190 -15.51 3.07 -20.04
C LYS A 190 -14.00 2.82 -19.99
N ALA A 191 -13.53 2.11 -18.96
CA ALA A 191 -12.12 1.79 -18.78
C ALA A 191 -11.66 0.57 -19.61
N LEU A 192 -12.59 -0.19 -20.19
CA LEU A 192 -12.30 -1.47 -20.87
C LEU A 192 -11.17 -1.38 -21.93
N PRO A 193 -11.10 -0.35 -22.80
CA PRO A 193 -10.01 -0.25 -23.76
C PRO A 193 -8.61 -0.24 -23.14
N LYS A 194 -8.43 0.43 -21.98
CA LYS A 194 -7.17 0.46 -21.25
C LYS A 194 -6.91 -0.83 -20.46
N LEU A 195 -7.96 -1.46 -19.94
CA LEU A 195 -7.88 -2.73 -19.22
C LEU A 195 -7.51 -3.89 -20.14
N LEU A 196 -7.81 -3.81 -21.44
CA LEU A 196 -7.41 -4.78 -22.45
C LEU A 196 -5.89 -4.79 -22.71
N ALA A 197 -5.12 -3.83 -22.20
CA ALA A 197 -3.66 -3.90 -22.20
C ALA A 197 -3.13 -5.15 -21.46
N ARG A 198 -3.91 -5.69 -20.49
CA ARG A 198 -3.58 -6.94 -19.78
C ARG A 198 -4.80 -7.87 -19.68
N PRO A 199 -5.16 -8.56 -20.77
CA PRO A 199 -6.39 -9.35 -20.85
C PRO A 199 -6.42 -10.50 -19.83
N GLY A 200 -5.27 -11.08 -19.46
CA GLY A 200 -5.16 -12.12 -18.44
C GLY A 200 -5.61 -11.64 -17.05
N LEU A 201 -5.27 -10.42 -16.67
CA LEU A 201 -5.71 -9.84 -15.40
C LEU A 201 -7.20 -9.47 -15.43
N LEU A 202 -7.70 -8.96 -16.57
CA LEU A 202 -9.13 -8.71 -16.74
C LEU A 202 -9.94 -10.02 -16.58
N PHE A 203 -9.48 -11.10 -17.20
CA PHE A 203 -10.09 -12.41 -17.06
C PHE A 203 -10.04 -12.95 -15.61
N THR A 204 -8.94 -12.71 -14.91
CA THR A 204 -8.83 -13.03 -13.48
C THR A 204 -9.89 -12.28 -12.67
N GLY A 205 -10.10 -10.99 -12.92
CA GLY A 205 -11.16 -10.20 -12.28
C GLY A 205 -12.56 -10.79 -12.50
N ILE A 206 -12.86 -11.23 -13.73
CA ILE A 206 -14.13 -11.90 -14.07
C ILE A 206 -14.28 -13.21 -13.30
N LYS A 207 -13.21 -14.01 -13.20
CA LYS A 207 -13.21 -15.27 -12.42
C LYS A 207 -13.49 -15.02 -10.94
N LEU A 208 -12.91 -13.99 -10.35
CA LEU A 208 -13.14 -13.64 -8.94
C LEU A 208 -14.62 -13.28 -8.71
N LEU A 209 -15.21 -12.46 -9.58
CA LEU A 209 -16.65 -12.14 -9.52
C LEU A 209 -17.51 -13.41 -9.65
N ALA A 210 -17.24 -14.24 -10.66
CA ALA A 210 -17.98 -15.49 -10.86
C ALA A 210 -17.89 -16.42 -9.64
N GLN A 211 -16.74 -16.45 -8.95
CA GLN A 211 -16.56 -17.22 -7.71
C GLN A 211 -17.44 -16.69 -6.57
N LEU A 212 -17.50 -15.37 -6.38
CA LEU A 212 -18.36 -14.75 -5.36
C LEU A 212 -19.85 -15.04 -5.65
N TYR A 213 -20.28 -14.92 -6.89
CA TYR A 213 -21.67 -15.25 -7.28
C TYR A 213 -21.99 -16.75 -7.07
N ARG A 214 -21.09 -17.67 -7.40
CA ARG A 214 -21.26 -19.11 -7.12
C ARG A 214 -21.38 -19.40 -5.64
N ALA A 215 -20.66 -18.65 -4.81
CA ALA A 215 -20.74 -18.73 -3.34
C ALA A 215 -21.96 -17.99 -2.77
N LYS A 216 -22.85 -17.45 -3.63
CA LYS A 216 -24.06 -16.68 -3.25
C LYS A 216 -23.73 -15.45 -2.42
N VAL A 217 -22.54 -14.87 -2.54
CA VAL A 217 -22.18 -13.60 -1.89
C VAL A 217 -22.91 -12.46 -2.57
N ALA A 218 -23.58 -11.62 -1.80
CA ALA A 218 -24.23 -10.41 -2.29
C ALA A 218 -23.17 -9.38 -2.71
N VAL A 219 -23.18 -8.99 -4.01
CA VAL A 219 -22.24 -7.99 -4.55
C VAL A 219 -23.07 -6.76 -4.99
N HIS A 220 -22.82 -5.62 -4.34
CA HIS A 220 -23.47 -4.35 -4.65
C HIS A 220 -22.46 -3.38 -5.26
N LEU A 221 -22.79 -2.81 -6.43
CA LEU A 221 -21.93 -1.88 -7.18
C LEU A 221 -22.49 -0.46 -7.15
N GLY A 222 -21.58 0.53 -7.15
CA GLY A 222 -21.98 1.94 -7.16
C GLY A 222 -22.68 2.37 -5.87
N ILE A 223 -22.35 1.74 -4.74
CA ILE A 223 -22.95 2.07 -3.46
C ILE A 223 -22.36 3.37 -2.89
N LYS A 224 -23.13 4.02 -2.02
CA LYS A 224 -22.63 5.10 -1.15
C LYS A 224 -22.59 4.58 0.27
N PRO A 225 -21.38 4.40 0.86
CA PRO A 225 -21.25 4.02 2.26
C PRO A 225 -21.84 5.11 3.15
N LEU A 226 -22.59 4.72 4.18
CA LEU A 226 -23.19 5.67 5.13
C LEU A 226 -22.58 5.51 6.51
N GLN A 227 -22.58 4.29 7.06
CA GLN A 227 -22.16 4.08 8.45
C GLN A 227 -21.76 2.62 8.69
N VAL A 228 -20.72 2.41 9.49
CA VAL A 228 -20.47 1.16 10.20
C VAL A 228 -21.28 1.22 11.50
N LEU A 229 -22.18 0.27 11.67
CA LEU A 229 -23.07 0.15 12.83
C LEU A 229 -22.38 -0.61 13.95
N GLY A 230 -22.73 -0.26 15.19
CA GLY A 230 -22.19 -0.89 16.39
C GLY A 230 -21.93 0.12 17.50
N ASP A 231 -21.29 -0.30 18.54
CA ASP A 231 -20.94 0.53 19.69
C ASP A 231 -19.51 0.20 20.21
N ALA A 232 -19.06 0.99 21.18
CA ALA A 232 -17.71 0.85 21.72
C ALA A 232 -17.49 -0.44 22.55
N ALA A 233 -18.56 -1.03 23.09
CA ALA A 233 -18.48 -2.21 23.94
C ALA A 233 -18.54 -3.51 23.12
N SER A 234 -19.46 -3.58 22.14
CA SER A 234 -19.71 -4.78 21.33
C SER A 234 -18.95 -4.76 19.98
N GLY A 235 -18.45 -3.61 19.56
CA GLY A 235 -17.79 -3.46 18.26
C GLY A 235 -18.80 -3.35 17.11
N VAL A 236 -18.38 -3.82 15.91
CA VAL A 236 -19.20 -3.78 14.69
C VAL A 236 -20.39 -4.73 14.79
N SER A 237 -21.58 -4.25 14.41
CA SER A 237 -22.81 -5.04 14.27
C SER A 237 -23.37 -5.05 12.84
N GLY A 238 -22.86 -4.21 11.94
CA GLY A 238 -23.29 -4.18 10.55
C GLY A 238 -22.81 -2.96 9.79
N VAL A 239 -23.27 -2.85 8.53
CA VAL A 239 -22.98 -1.73 7.63
C VAL A 239 -24.27 -1.22 7.00
N ARG A 240 -24.45 0.10 7.05
CA ARG A 240 -25.51 0.82 6.35
C ARG A 240 -24.95 1.50 5.11
N PHE A 241 -25.62 1.36 4.00
CA PHE A 241 -25.24 1.98 2.73
C PHE A 241 -26.46 2.32 1.87
N SER A 242 -26.28 3.24 0.93
CA SER A 242 -27.26 3.50 -0.11
C SER A 242 -26.86 2.80 -1.40
N THR A 243 -27.80 2.12 -2.04
CA THR A 243 -27.60 1.51 -3.37
C THR A 243 -27.55 2.58 -4.45
N ALA A 244 -27.12 2.22 -5.66
CA ALA A 244 -27.12 3.10 -6.83
C ALA A 244 -28.53 3.71 -7.14
N ASN A 245 -29.60 3.00 -6.75
CA ASN A 245 -30.98 3.46 -6.93
C ASN A 245 -31.52 4.29 -5.74
N GLY A 246 -30.65 4.69 -4.80
CA GLY A 246 -31.00 5.52 -3.66
C GLY A 246 -31.67 4.79 -2.49
N ARG A 247 -31.87 3.46 -2.56
CA ARG A 247 -32.45 2.69 -1.43
C ARG A 247 -31.39 2.48 -0.36
N THR A 248 -31.74 2.77 0.89
CA THR A 248 -30.87 2.46 2.04
C THR A 248 -31.05 0.99 2.44
N LEU A 249 -29.94 0.28 2.57
CA LEU A 249 -29.87 -1.11 3.02
C LEU A 249 -28.94 -1.22 4.21
N THR A 250 -29.15 -2.26 5.01
CA THR A 250 -28.27 -2.66 6.11
C THR A 250 -27.88 -4.13 5.92
N VAL A 251 -26.62 -4.44 6.13
CA VAL A 251 -26.08 -5.80 6.16
C VAL A 251 -25.50 -6.03 7.55
N GLU A 252 -25.96 -7.08 8.22
CA GLU A 252 -25.41 -7.52 9.50
C GLU A 252 -24.01 -8.10 9.32
N ALA A 253 -23.09 -7.74 10.19
CA ALA A 253 -21.70 -8.19 10.17
C ALA A 253 -21.06 -7.97 11.53
N ASP A 254 -20.12 -8.83 11.90
CA ASP A 254 -19.28 -8.67 13.10
C ASP A 254 -17.87 -8.11 12.75
N ALA A 255 -17.57 -8.02 11.44
CA ALA A 255 -16.37 -7.36 10.97
C ALA A 255 -16.54 -6.71 9.59
N VAL A 256 -15.77 -5.64 9.37
CA VAL A 256 -15.71 -4.90 8.10
C VAL A 256 -14.27 -4.75 7.65
N ALA A 257 -13.98 -5.12 6.40
CA ALA A 257 -12.72 -4.85 5.74
C ALA A 257 -12.87 -3.70 4.75
N LEU A 258 -12.18 -2.58 5.01
CA LEU A 258 -12.24 -1.35 4.21
C LEU A 258 -11.01 -1.21 3.31
N GLY A 259 -11.20 -0.72 2.07
CA GLY A 259 -10.05 -0.33 1.23
C GLY A 259 -10.44 0.26 -0.11
N TYR A 260 -9.64 1.24 -0.52
CA TYR A 260 -9.82 1.99 -1.78
C TYR A 260 -8.50 2.03 -2.54
N HIS A 261 -8.11 0.89 -3.11
CA HIS A 261 -6.77 0.68 -3.66
C HIS A 261 -5.64 0.73 -2.62
N LEU A 262 -4.45 0.99 -3.11
CA LEU A 262 -3.23 1.13 -2.32
C LEU A 262 -2.69 2.55 -2.43
N ARG A 263 -1.83 2.92 -1.51
CA ARG A 263 -1.00 4.11 -1.56
C ARG A 263 0.47 3.71 -1.45
N PRO A 264 1.39 4.39 -2.14
CA PRO A 264 2.81 4.11 -2.03
C PRO A 264 3.33 4.46 -0.62
N GLU A 265 4.26 3.66 -0.10
CA GLU A 265 4.97 3.96 1.14
C GLU A 265 6.17 4.85 0.80
N THR A 266 5.97 6.17 0.92
CA THR A 266 6.91 7.19 0.45
C THR A 266 7.69 7.88 1.57
N GLN A 267 7.45 7.53 2.84
CA GLN A 267 7.99 8.31 3.95
C GLN A 267 9.52 8.31 4.02
N LEU A 268 10.19 7.19 3.72
CA LEU A 268 11.65 7.17 3.64
C LEU A 268 12.18 8.03 2.48
N GLY A 269 11.51 8.03 1.32
CA GLY A 269 11.86 8.91 0.21
C GLY A 269 11.67 10.40 0.55
N ASP A 270 10.66 10.72 1.35
CA ASP A 270 10.43 12.08 1.86
C ASP A 270 11.55 12.51 2.83
N LEU A 271 11.96 11.63 3.76
CA LEU A 271 13.12 11.89 4.64
C LEU A 271 14.44 12.01 3.87
N ALA A 272 14.60 11.25 2.76
CA ALA A 272 15.73 11.39 1.87
C ALA A 272 15.77 12.74 1.11
N GLY A 273 14.72 13.54 1.22
CA GLY A 273 14.60 14.81 0.47
C GLY A 273 14.20 14.62 -0.99
N CYS A 274 13.69 13.45 -1.38
CA CYS A 274 13.23 13.21 -2.75
C CYS A 274 12.04 14.11 -3.11
N LYS A 275 12.03 14.65 -4.32
CA LYS A 275 10.88 15.38 -4.85
C LYS A 275 9.67 14.47 -4.97
N MET A 276 8.48 15.07 -4.76
CA MET A 276 7.21 14.38 -4.91
C MET A 276 6.45 14.96 -6.11
N ALA A 277 5.69 14.10 -6.80
CA ALA A 277 4.80 14.48 -7.89
C ALA A 277 3.37 14.04 -7.57
N PHE A 278 2.39 14.84 -7.99
CA PHE A 278 0.98 14.48 -7.85
C PHE A 278 0.52 13.69 -9.08
N ASP A 279 0.00 12.49 -8.89
CA ASP A 279 -0.59 11.65 -9.93
C ASP A 279 -2.09 11.93 -10.02
N GLU A 280 -2.50 12.72 -10.99
CA GLU A 280 -3.91 13.10 -11.21
C GLU A 280 -4.85 11.89 -11.35
N PRO A 281 -4.51 10.82 -12.13
CA PRO A 281 -5.40 9.67 -12.30
C PRO A 281 -5.75 8.95 -11.00
N SER A 282 -4.80 8.86 -10.06
CA SER A 282 -5.03 8.23 -8.76
C SER A 282 -5.28 9.22 -7.63
N SER A 283 -5.15 10.53 -7.88
CA SER A 283 -5.22 11.60 -6.88
C SER A 283 -4.31 11.36 -5.69
N GLN A 284 -3.01 11.08 -5.94
CA GLN A 284 -2.02 10.75 -4.91
C GLN A 284 -0.67 11.44 -5.17
N TRP A 285 0.07 11.67 -4.08
CA TRP A 285 1.47 12.09 -4.14
C TRP A 285 2.38 10.86 -4.17
N TRP A 286 3.29 10.81 -5.14
CA TRP A 286 4.26 9.76 -5.35
C TRP A 286 5.68 10.32 -5.34
N LEU A 287 6.68 9.46 -5.17
CA LEU A 287 8.07 9.85 -5.41
C LEU A 287 8.25 10.19 -6.89
N ALA A 288 8.80 11.36 -7.17
CA ALA A 288 9.17 11.73 -8.52
C ALA A 288 10.41 10.92 -8.92
N VAL A 289 10.22 9.98 -9.82
CA VAL A 289 11.26 9.14 -10.40
C VAL A 289 11.27 9.29 -11.91
N ASP A 290 12.44 9.17 -12.53
CA ASP A 290 12.56 9.06 -13.97
C ASP A 290 12.14 7.66 -14.47
N ASP A 291 12.17 7.44 -15.79
CA ASP A 291 11.77 6.16 -16.40
C ASP A 291 12.72 4.99 -16.06
N ALA A 292 13.83 5.29 -15.41
CA ALA A 292 14.83 4.32 -14.95
C ALA A 292 14.78 4.09 -13.43
N GLY A 293 13.92 4.82 -12.70
CA GLY A 293 13.74 4.71 -11.25
C GLY A 293 14.72 5.55 -10.41
N ARG A 294 15.47 6.48 -11.03
CA ARG A 294 16.27 7.46 -10.28
C ARG A 294 15.35 8.49 -9.64
N THR A 295 15.61 8.85 -8.40
CA THR A 295 14.92 9.96 -7.73
C THR A 295 15.61 11.29 -8.01
N SER A 296 15.11 12.37 -7.43
CA SER A 296 15.77 13.69 -7.51
C SER A 296 17.02 13.80 -6.63
N VAL A 297 17.34 12.79 -5.84
CA VAL A 297 18.52 12.75 -4.96
C VAL A 297 19.53 11.76 -5.54
N ASN A 298 20.75 12.25 -5.80
CA ASN A 298 21.80 11.40 -6.36
C ASN A 298 22.11 10.21 -5.44
N GLY A 299 22.27 9.02 -6.03
CA GLY A 299 22.49 7.78 -5.31
C GLY A 299 21.25 7.21 -4.62
N VAL A 300 20.06 7.83 -4.77
CA VAL A 300 18.79 7.32 -4.24
C VAL A 300 17.86 6.94 -5.37
N TYR A 301 17.40 5.70 -5.36
CA TYR A 301 16.51 5.08 -6.35
C TYR A 301 15.24 4.58 -5.68
N ALA A 302 14.17 4.41 -6.47
CA ALA A 302 12.93 3.81 -5.95
C ALA A 302 12.31 2.85 -6.97
N ALA A 303 11.85 1.70 -6.51
CA ALA A 303 11.27 0.64 -7.32
C ALA A 303 9.99 0.05 -6.72
N GLY A 304 9.16 -0.51 -7.59
CA GLY A 304 7.91 -1.17 -7.22
C GLY A 304 6.83 -0.19 -6.76
N ASP A 305 5.86 -0.71 -6.00
CA ASP A 305 4.67 0.05 -5.57
C ASP A 305 5.00 1.19 -4.58
N GLY A 306 6.21 1.23 -4.02
CA GLY A 306 6.71 2.35 -3.21
C GLY A 306 6.97 3.63 -4.03
N SER A 307 7.22 3.49 -5.32
CA SER A 307 7.35 4.61 -6.27
C SER A 307 6.06 4.84 -7.07
N LYS A 308 5.47 3.78 -7.63
CA LYS A 308 4.28 3.85 -8.49
C LYS A 308 3.45 2.57 -8.37
N ILE A 309 2.18 2.68 -7.99
CA ILE A 309 1.29 1.52 -7.79
C ILE A 309 0.95 0.88 -9.14
N ARG A 310 1.52 -0.29 -9.41
CA ARG A 310 1.31 -1.07 -10.65
C ARG A 310 1.10 -2.57 -10.41
N GLY A 311 1.29 -3.02 -9.16
CA GLY A 311 1.16 -4.41 -8.73
C GLY A 311 2.46 -5.22 -8.81
N ALA A 312 2.39 -6.48 -8.36
CA ALA A 312 3.57 -7.31 -8.11
C ALA A 312 4.41 -7.58 -9.36
N ASP A 313 3.80 -7.89 -10.50
CA ASP A 313 4.52 -8.13 -11.75
C ASP A 313 5.36 -6.90 -12.13
N ALA A 314 4.75 -5.71 -12.06
CA ALA A 314 5.46 -4.47 -12.32
C ALA A 314 6.55 -4.18 -11.28
N ALA A 315 6.34 -4.58 -10.03
CA ALA A 315 7.36 -4.44 -8.98
C ALA A 315 8.61 -5.27 -9.30
N GLU A 316 8.44 -6.50 -9.82
CA GLU A 316 9.56 -7.32 -10.25
C GLU A 316 10.34 -6.68 -11.41
N HIS A 317 9.63 -6.19 -12.44
CA HIS A 317 10.25 -5.49 -13.57
C HIS A 317 10.96 -4.21 -13.12
N ALA A 318 10.34 -3.41 -12.24
CA ALA A 318 10.94 -2.20 -11.72
C ALA A 318 12.18 -2.47 -10.86
N GLY A 319 12.19 -3.55 -10.08
CA GLY A 319 13.35 -3.97 -9.30
C GLY A 319 14.56 -4.31 -10.18
N ARG A 320 14.34 -5.11 -11.25
CA ARG A 320 15.39 -5.41 -12.25
C ARG A 320 15.88 -4.14 -12.96
N LEU A 321 14.92 -3.29 -13.38
CA LEU A 321 15.27 -2.05 -14.08
C LEU A 321 16.16 -1.15 -13.24
N VAL A 322 15.81 -0.92 -11.96
CA VAL A 322 16.58 -0.07 -11.07
C VAL A 322 17.96 -0.64 -10.79
N ALA A 323 18.11 -1.96 -10.66
CA ALA A 323 19.42 -2.59 -10.53
C ALA A 323 20.30 -2.36 -11.76
N LEU A 324 19.75 -2.55 -12.97
CA LEU A 324 20.47 -2.28 -14.23
C LEU A 324 20.83 -0.78 -14.37
N THR A 325 19.95 0.10 -13.92
CA THR A 325 20.21 1.55 -13.88
C THR A 325 21.35 1.89 -12.91
N LEU A 326 21.38 1.27 -11.73
CA LEU A 326 22.47 1.47 -10.80
C LEU A 326 23.81 0.98 -11.38
N LEU A 327 23.84 -0.18 -12.08
CA LEU A 327 25.04 -0.67 -12.75
C LEU A 327 25.54 0.34 -13.80
N GLU A 328 24.64 0.94 -14.59
CA GLU A 328 24.96 2.02 -15.53
C GLU A 328 25.63 3.20 -14.81
N ASP A 329 25.04 3.66 -13.72
CA ASP A 329 25.53 4.82 -12.95
C ASP A 329 26.88 4.53 -12.27
N LEU A 330 27.12 3.28 -11.87
CA LEU A 330 28.41 2.80 -11.34
C LEU A 330 29.42 2.47 -12.44
N LYS A 331 29.07 2.65 -13.71
CA LYS A 331 29.90 2.30 -14.88
C LYS A 331 30.33 0.84 -14.89
N GLN A 332 29.47 -0.04 -14.40
CA GLN A 332 29.63 -1.49 -14.45
C GLN A 332 28.99 -2.04 -15.73
N PRO A 333 29.48 -3.16 -16.26
CA PRO A 333 28.82 -3.83 -17.38
C PRO A 333 27.39 -4.26 -17.02
N PHE A 334 26.45 -4.06 -17.94
CA PHE A 334 25.08 -4.51 -17.79
C PHE A 334 24.43 -4.82 -19.15
N ASP A 335 23.36 -5.58 -19.14
CA ASP A 335 22.59 -5.94 -20.32
C ASP A 335 21.59 -4.82 -20.69
N THR A 336 21.90 -4.08 -21.76
CA THR A 336 21.05 -3.00 -22.28
C THR A 336 19.75 -3.54 -22.87
N GLY A 337 19.75 -4.71 -23.51
CA GLY A 337 18.56 -5.35 -24.06
C GLY A 337 17.60 -5.77 -22.96
N LEU A 338 18.10 -6.32 -21.86
CA LEU A 338 17.30 -6.64 -20.69
C LEU A 338 16.69 -5.38 -20.07
N ARG A 339 17.45 -4.28 -19.95
CA ARG A 339 16.93 -3.01 -19.45
C ARG A 339 15.76 -2.50 -20.28
N ASP A 340 15.92 -2.49 -21.59
CA ASP A 340 14.89 -1.99 -22.51
C ASP A 340 13.62 -2.87 -22.46
N ALA A 341 13.78 -4.19 -22.35
CA ALA A 341 12.69 -5.12 -22.13
C ALA A 341 11.91 -4.83 -20.81
N GLN A 342 12.60 -4.49 -19.72
CA GLN A 342 11.93 -4.12 -18.48
C GLN A 342 11.10 -2.82 -18.65
N ARG A 343 11.63 -1.81 -19.35
CA ARG A 343 10.90 -0.56 -19.64
C ARG A 343 9.63 -0.84 -20.43
N GLN A 344 9.72 -1.57 -21.53
CA GLN A 344 8.57 -1.92 -22.38
C GLN A 344 7.48 -2.66 -21.59
N ALA A 345 7.88 -3.59 -20.72
CA ALA A 345 6.93 -4.28 -19.84
C ALA A 345 6.21 -3.31 -18.90
N LEU A 346 6.93 -2.36 -18.33
CA LEU A 346 6.36 -1.35 -17.43
C LEU A 346 5.41 -0.39 -18.14
N ASP A 347 5.66 -0.04 -19.41
CA ASP A 347 4.78 0.84 -20.21
C ASP A 347 3.41 0.19 -20.42
N VAL A 348 3.37 -1.11 -20.74
CA VAL A 348 2.11 -1.86 -20.85
C VAL A 348 1.36 -1.88 -19.53
N MET A 349 2.07 -2.03 -18.42
CA MET A 349 1.46 -2.05 -17.08
C MET A 349 0.93 -0.68 -16.66
N ASP A 350 1.56 0.40 -17.12
CA ASP A 350 1.06 1.76 -16.91
C ASP A 350 -0.27 2.02 -17.63
N GLN A 351 -0.46 1.53 -18.85
CA GLN A 351 -1.75 1.60 -19.54
C GLN A 351 -2.86 0.88 -18.76
N PHE A 352 -2.57 -0.31 -18.26
CA PHE A 352 -3.51 -1.06 -17.42
C PHE A 352 -3.82 -0.32 -16.11
N ARG A 353 -2.82 0.26 -15.45
CA ARG A 353 -2.98 1.08 -14.25
C ARG A 353 -3.94 2.26 -14.47
N LEU A 354 -3.78 2.97 -15.60
CA LEU A 354 -4.70 4.05 -15.97
C LEU A 354 -6.13 3.55 -16.16
N GLY A 355 -6.30 2.35 -16.70
CA GLY A 355 -7.59 1.67 -16.77
C GLY A 355 -8.18 1.38 -15.39
N LEU A 356 -7.37 0.89 -14.46
CA LEU A 356 -7.82 0.65 -13.08
C LEU A 356 -8.22 1.94 -12.37
N ALA A 357 -7.43 3.01 -12.50
CA ALA A 357 -7.77 4.31 -11.91
C ALA A 357 -9.10 4.88 -12.46
N GLN A 358 -9.38 4.66 -13.75
CA GLN A 358 -10.63 5.06 -14.38
C GLN A 358 -11.81 4.18 -13.95
N ALA A 359 -11.60 2.86 -13.83
CA ALA A 359 -12.65 1.90 -13.42
C ALA A 359 -13.03 2.05 -11.96
N PHE A 360 -12.08 2.43 -11.11
CA PHE A 360 -12.19 2.47 -9.67
C PHE A 360 -11.63 3.79 -9.13
N PRO A 361 -12.26 4.94 -9.39
CA PRO A 361 -11.75 6.23 -8.97
C PRO A 361 -11.73 6.36 -7.44
N TRP A 362 -10.85 7.22 -6.95
CA TRP A 362 -10.85 7.62 -5.55
C TRP A 362 -12.15 8.39 -5.23
N PRO A 363 -12.85 8.08 -4.13
CA PRO A 363 -14.15 8.67 -3.82
C PRO A 363 -14.02 10.04 -3.12
N SER A 364 -13.44 11.06 -3.77
CA SER A 364 -13.26 12.40 -3.22
C SER A 364 -14.57 13.02 -2.71
N GLU A 365 -15.69 12.81 -3.42
CA GLU A 365 -16.98 13.32 -3.02
C GLU A 365 -17.49 12.71 -1.69
N GLN A 366 -17.09 11.48 -1.38
CA GLN A 366 -17.39 10.86 -0.08
C GLN A 366 -16.65 11.60 1.04
N ALA A 367 -15.40 11.98 0.85
CA ALA A 367 -14.63 12.75 1.83
C ALA A 367 -15.25 14.12 2.10
N LYS A 368 -15.69 14.81 1.05
CA LYS A 368 -16.37 16.10 1.15
C LYS A 368 -17.69 16.01 1.92
N ALA A 369 -18.41 14.89 1.72
CA ALA A 369 -19.72 14.64 2.33
C ALA A 369 -19.67 14.01 3.73
N LEU A 370 -18.48 13.78 4.31
CA LEU A 370 -18.35 13.24 5.67
C LEU A 370 -19.10 14.14 6.67
N PRO A 371 -19.94 13.58 7.56
CA PRO A 371 -20.52 14.34 8.66
C PRO A 371 -19.42 14.83 9.61
N ASP A 372 -19.66 15.94 10.32
CA ASP A 372 -18.68 16.53 11.24
C ASP A 372 -18.26 15.56 12.36
N SER A 373 -19.13 14.63 12.74
CA SER A 373 -18.86 13.57 13.72
C SER A 373 -17.93 12.47 13.21
N ALA A 374 -17.77 12.31 11.89
CA ALA A 374 -16.96 11.24 11.33
C ALA A 374 -15.49 11.38 11.69
N ILE A 375 -14.92 10.37 12.32
CA ILE A 375 -13.51 10.34 12.68
C ILE A 375 -12.65 10.15 11.43
N VAL A 376 -11.77 11.09 11.14
CA VAL A 376 -10.79 11.02 10.05
C VAL A 376 -9.50 10.38 10.54
N CYS A 377 -9.00 10.77 11.70
CA CYS A 377 -7.79 10.22 12.30
C CYS A 377 -8.11 9.35 13.52
N ARG A 378 -8.04 8.01 13.37
CA ARG A 378 -8.31 7.06 14.47
C ARG A 378 -7.29 7.13 15.61
N CYS A 379 -6.04 7.49 15.32
CA CYS A 379 -4.97 7.53 16.32
C CYS A 379 -5.13 8.69 17.29
N GLU A 380 -5.56 9.85 16.78
CA GLU A 380 -5.70 11.11 17.53
C GLU A 380 -7.19 11.49 17.70
N MET A 381 -8.10 10.64 17.25
CA MET A 381 -9.57 10.85 17.32
C MET A 381 -10.04 12.19 16.72
N ILE A 382 -9.39 12.63 15.63
CA ILE A 382 -9.74 13.89 14.95
C ILE A 382 -10.89 13.66 13.98
N SER A 383 -11.94 14.44 14.10
CA SER A 383 -13.13 14.38 13.26
C SER A 383 -13.00 15.24 11.99
N ALA A 384 -13.92 15.06 11.04
CA ALA A 384 -14.04 15.91 9.87
C ALA A 384 -14.42 17.36 10.28
N GLY A 385 -15.26 17.52 11.31
CA GLY A 385 -15.61 18.82 11.87
C GLY A 385 -14.40 19.56 12.45
N ASP A 386 -13.49 18.84 13.16
CA ASP A 386 -12.26 19.45 13.68
C ASP A 386 -11.40 20.00 12.53
N LEU A 387 -11.25 19.26 11.45
CA LEU A 387 -10.49 19.71 10.27
C LEU A 387 -11.15 20.93 9.60
N ARG A 388 -12.48 20.94 9.44
CA ARG A 388 -13.21 22.08 8.90
C ARG A 388 -13.03 23.31 9.75
N ARG A 389 -13.13 23.20 11.09
CA ARG A 389 -12.88 24.32 12.03
C ARG A 389 -11.44 24.82 11.92
N THR A 390 -10.47 23.91 11.76
CA THR A 390 -9.07 24.32 11.58
C THR A 390 -8.89 25.21 10.35
N VAL A 391 -9.64 24.95 9.25
CA VAL A 391 -9.64 25.81 8.06
C VAL A 391 -10.36 27.14 8.34
N SER A 392 -11.60 27.09 8.84
CA SER A 392 -12.45 28.28 8.98
C SER A 392 -11.97 29.24 10.06
N GLU A 393 -11.48 28.73 11.21
CA GLU A 393 -11.10 29.56 12.36
C GLU A 393 -9.60 29.94 12.35
N LYS A 394 -8.74 29.10 11.78
CA LYS A 394 -7.27 29.27 11.81
C LYS A 394 -6.68 29.59 10.44
N GLY A 395 -7.48 29.60 9.36
CA GLY A 395 -7.00 29.80 7.99
C GLY A 395 -5.99 28.75 7.53
N ALA A 396 -6.07 27.53 8.10
CA ALA A 396 -5.08 26.49 7.84
C ALA A 396 -5.46 25.69 6.59
N CYS A 397 -5.31 26.28 5.41
CA CYS A 397 -5.67 25.68 4.12
C CYS A 397 -4.58 24.72 3.56
N GLU A 398 -3.41 24.61 4.20
CA GLU A 398 -2.33 23.69 3.84
C GLU A 398 -2.28 22.56 4.85
N VAL A 399 -2.04 21.35 4.37
CA VAL A 399 -2.19 20.10 5.14
C VAL A 399 -1.26 20.02 6.36
N ASN A 400 -0.01 20.51 6.27
CA ASN A 400 0.90 20.49 7.43
C ASN A 400 0.58 21.60 8.43
N ARG A 401 0.01 22.72 7.98
CA ARG A 401 -0.52 23.74 8.85
C ARG A 401 -1.76 23.23 9.59
N ALA A 402 -2.68 22.56 8.89
CA ALA A 402 -3.82 21.91 9.51
C ALA A 402 -3.38 20.80 10.51
N LYS A 403 -2.35 20.03 10.15
CA LYS A 403 -1.71 19.05 11.06
C LYS A 403 -1.19 19.69 12.34
N ALA A 404 -0.55 20.87 12.25
CA ALA A 404 0.00 21.56 13.42
C ALA A 404 -1.10 21.99 14.42
N PHE A 405 -2.29 22.37 13.92
CA PHE A 405 -3.39 22.78 14.80
C PHE A 405 -4.28 21.63 15.27
N SER A 406 -4.52 20.63 14.43
CA SER A 406 -5.46 19.53 14.72
C SER A 406 -4.79 18.25 15.20
N ARG A 407 -3.48 18.09 15.01
CA ARG A 407 -2.71 16.86 15.21
C ARG A 407 -3.06 15.71 14.23
N VAL A 408 -3.86 15.96 13.19
CA VAL A 408 -4.17 14.94 12.17
C VAL A 408 -2.88 14.37 11.57
N GLY A 409 -2.74 13.05 11.58
CA GLY A 409 -1.55 12.38 11.06
C GLY A 409 -0.33 12.36 12.00
N MET A 410 -0.44 12.87 13.23
CA MET A 410 0.65 12.82 14.23
C MET A 410 0.64 11.53 15.06
N GLY A 411 -0.42 10.74 15.01
CA GLY A 411 -0.54 9.53 15.79
C GLY A 411 0.33 8.39 15.25
N ARG A 412 0.26 7.23 15.90
CA ARG A 412 1.14 6.07 15.68
C ARG A 412 1.26 5.58 14.23
N CYS A 413 0.25 5.79 13.37
CA CYS A 413 0.33 5.42 11.95
C CYS A 413 1.08 6.47 11.09
N GLN A 414 1.47 7.62 11.65
CA GLN A 414 2.18 8.70 10.97
C GLN A 414 1.49 9.14 9.67
N GLY A 415 0.16 9.30 9.72
CA GLY A 415 -0.64 9.75 8.59
C GLY A 415 -0.95 8.70 7.51
N ARG A 416 -0.50 7.46 7.65
CA ARG A 416 -0.69 6.43 6.60
C ARG A 416 -2.14 6.23 6.21
N TYR A 417 -3.08 6.34 7.14
CA TYR A 417 -4.50 6.10 6.87
C TYR A 417 -5.33 7.39 6.72
N CYS A 418 -5.00 8.45 7.45
CA CYS A 418 -5.81 9.67 7.48
C CYS A 418 -5.34 10.79 6.55
N SER A 419 -4.09 10.77 6.05
CA SER A 419 -3.51 11.90 5.31
C SER A 419 -4.30 12.26 4.05
N GLN A 420 -4.68 11.26 3.25
CA GLN A 420 -5.38 11.51 1.99
C GLN A 420 -6.82 12.02 2.23
N ALA A 421 -7.59 11.31 3.05
CA ALA A 421 -8.96 11.73 3.37
C ALA A 421 -8.98 13.06 4.12
N GLY A 422 -8.01 13.30 5.02
CA GLY A 422 -7.86 14.60 5.68
C GLY A 422 -7.56 15.73 4.71
N ALA A 423 -6.69 15.49 3.71
CA ALA A 423 -6.41 16.48 2.66
C ALA A 423 -7.67 16.79 1.84
N GLU A 424 -8.51 15.81 1.52
CA GLU A 424 -9.77 16.03 0.80
C GLU A 424 -10.76 16.88 1.63
N VAL A 425 -10.87 16.60 2.95
CA VAL A 425 -11.73 17.40 3.85
C VAL A 425 -11.24 18.84 3.94
N ILE A 426 -9.93 19.05 4.07
CA ILE A 426 -9.31 20.38 4.11
C ILE A 426 -9.52 21.09 2.78
N ALA A 427 -9.28 20.44 1.65
CA ALA A 427 -9.47 21.00 0.32
C ALA A 427 -10.92 21.45 0.09
N ALA A 428 -11.88 20.60 0.47
CA ALA A 428 -13.30 20.93 0.37
C ALA A 428 -13.68 22.13 1.25
N ALA A 429 -13.16 22.21 2.47
CA ALA A 429 -13.41 23.32 3.39
C ALA A 429 -12.77 24.63 2.91
N ALA A 430 -11.60 24.55 2.26
CA ALA A 430 -10.89 25.70 1.70
C ALA A 430 -11.39 26.12 0.30
N GLY A 431 -12.24 25.31 -0.35
CA GLY A 431 -12.75 25.57 -1.70
C GLY A 431 -11.69 25.44 -2.81
N VAL A 432 -10.67 24.60 -2.60
CA VAL A 432 -9.55 24.38 -3.54
C VAL A 432 -9.41 22.90 -3.93
N GLN A 433 -8.56 22.59 -4.90
CA GLN A 433 -8.29 21.21 -5.28
C GLN A 433 -7.36 20.53 -4.26
N VAL A 434 -7.48 19.22 -4.11
CA VAL A 434 -6.67 18.44 -3.13
C VAL A 434 -5.17 18.57 -3.35
N ARG A 435 -4.71 18.73 -4.58
CA ARG A 435 -3.29 18.99 -4.89
C ARG A 435 -2.76 20.30 -4.32
N GLU A 436 -3.63 21.32 -4.19
CA GLU A 436 -3.26 22.67 -3.73
C GLU A 436 -3.07 22.72 -2.21
N VAL A 437 -3.77 21.88 -1.45
CA VAL A 437 -3.54 21.78 -0.01
C VAL A 437 -2.26 21.03 0.34
N GLY A 438 -1.61 20.43 -0.66
CA GLY A 438 -0.34 19.73 -0.50
C GLY A 438 -0.48 18.34 0.12
N ARG A 439 0.62 17.85 0.69
CA ARG A 439 0.72 16.53 1.33
C ARG A 439 1.31 16.62 2.73
N GLN A 440 0.94 15.70 3.60
CA GLN A 440 1.63 15.56 4.88
C GLN A 440 3.07 15.12 4.64
N ARG A 441 4.02 15.86 5.22
CA ARG A 441 5.45 15.54 5.17
C ARG A 441 5.76 14.42 6.15
N GLY A 442 6.64 13.49 5.72
CA GLY A 442 7.22 12.48 6.59
C GLY A 442 8.08 13.12 7.69
N GLN A 443 8.08 12.53 8.85
CA GLN A 443 8.91 12.92 9.99
C GLN A 443 9.48 11.65 10.62
N ALA A 444 10.73 11.73 11.07
CA ALA A 444 11.32 10.66 11.86
C ALA A 444 10.74 10.65 13.29
N PRO A 445 10.50 9.47 13.86
CA PRO A 445 10.59 8.17 13.25
C PRO A 445 9.39 7.90 12.30
N VAL A 446 9.63 7.29 11.13
CA VAL A 446 8.55 6.98 10.17
C VAL A 446 7.54 5.95 10.68
N LYS A 447 7.91 5.19 11.71
CA LYS A 447 7.04 4.26 12.47
C LYS A 447 7.37 4.37 13.96
N PRO A 448 6.41 4.04 14.84
CA PRO A 448 6.66 4.06 16.29
C PRO A 448 7.83 3.15 16.67
N LEU A 449 8.70 3.65 17.54
CA LEU A 449 9.79 2.90 18.14
C LEU A 449 9.41 2.46 19.55
N SER A 450 9.95 1.32 20.00
CA SER A 450 9.88 0.94 21.40
C SER A 450 10.73 1.93 22.24
N MET A 451 10.20 2.36 23.37
CA MET A 451 10.97 3.12 24.36
C MET A 451 11.88 2.22 25.21
N LEU A 452 11.62 0.90 25.19
CA LEU A 452 12.48 -0.10 25.80
C LEU A 452 13.58 -0.46 24.79
N THR A 453 14.69 0.22 24.85
CA THR A 453 15.91 -0.12 24.11
C THR A 453 16.91 -0.70 25.09
N GLU A 454 17.48 -1.85 24.78
CA GLU A 454 18.69 -2.28 25.46
C GLU A 454 19.82 -1.33 25.04
N GLU A 455 20.44 -0.66 25.99
CA GLU A 455 21.69 0.05 25.72
C GLU A 455 22.71 -0.98 25.25
N VAL A 456 23.16 -0.85 24.00
CA VAL A 456 24.33 -1.57 23.56
C VAL A 456 25.51 -0.93 24.29
N ALA A 457 26.08 -1.63 25.25
CA ALA A 457 27.37 -1.24 25.81
C ALA A 457 28.38 -1.04 24.66
N PRO A 458 29.19 0.02 24.70
CA PRO A 458 30.09 0.40 23.61
C PRO A 458 31.09 -0.69 23.28
#